data_56df8982a5b90e7c95c89b8e30f555bf
#
_entry.id   56df8982a5b90e7c95c89b8e30f555bf
#
_cell.length_a   1.000
_cell.length_b   1.000
_cell.length_c   1.000
_cell.angle_alpha   90.00
_cell.angle_beta   90.00
_cell.angle_gamma   90.00
#
_symmetry.space_group_name_H-M   'P 1'
#
loop_
_entity.id
_entity.type
_entity.pdbx_description
1 polymer ?
#
loop_
_entity_poly.entity_id
_entity_poly.type
_entity_poly.pdbx_seq_one_letter_code
_entity_poly.pdbx_strand_id
1 'polypeptide(L)'
;PEKLQEIKHEKARIALIGTGSRGQYHIHNLKEIPHAQIVAVCDNYAPNLQQALELCPDAKPYTDYRKLLESKDIDGVIISTPLNWHAPIVLDALAAGKHVFCEKAMARTLDECKAIYDTYNQSDKVLYFCMQRMYDEKYIKGMQMIHSGLIGDVVGLRCHWFRNADWRRPVPSPELERKINWRLYKESSG
;
A
#
# COMPACT_ATOMS: atom_id res chain seq x y z
N PRO A 1 -19.06 1.58 7.22
CA PRO A 1 -19.65 0.23 7.20
C PRO A 1 -20.60 0.01 6.01
N GLU A 2 -21.20 1.09 5.46
CA GLU A 2 -22.19 1.00 4.38
C GLU A 2 -21.61 0.77 2.98
N LYS A 3 -20.28 0.83 2.81
CA LYS A 3 -19.62 0.64 1.50
C LYS A 3 -19.14 -0.79 1.23
N LEU A 4 -19.41 -1.75 2.08
CA LEU A 4 -19.09 -3.15 1.84
C LEU A 4 -20.10 -3.74 0.84
N GLN A 5 -19.73 -3.76 -0.44
CA GLN A 5 -20.47 -4.53 -1.44
C GLN A 5 -20.20 -6.03 -1.23
N GLU A 6 -21.21 -6.86 -1.47
CA GLU A 6 -21.04 -8.31 -1.48
C GLU A 6 -19.94 -8.70 -2.49
N ILE A 7 -18.95 -9.43 -2.02
CA ILE A 7 -17.94 -10.04 -2.89
C ILE A 7 -18.66 -11.12 -3.71
N LYS A 8 -18.75 -10.92 -5.00
CA LYS A 8 -19.45 -11.83 -5.93
C LYS A 8 -18.75 -13.19 -6.12
N HIS A 9 -17.58 -13.36 -5.51
CA HIS A 9 -16.74 -14.55 -5.62
C HIS A 9 -16.41 -15.10 -4.24
N GLU A 10 -16.11 -16.38 -4.17
CA GLU A 10 -15.68 -17.05 -2.93
C GLU A 10 -14.42 -16.40 -2.31
N LYS A 11 -13.56 -15.81 -3.15
CA LYS A 11 -12.34 -15.10 -2.76
C LYS A 11 -12.23 -13.76 -3.46
N ALA A 12 -11.76 -12.75 -2.72
CA ALA A 12 -11.38 -11.46 -3.29
C ALA A 12 -10.12 -11.62 -4.18
N ARG A 13 -10.20 -11.19 -5.42
CA ARG A 13 -9.11 -11.25 -6.40
C ARG A 13 -8.24 -10.02 -6.28
N ILE A 14 -7.06 -10.20 -5.71
CA ILE A 14 -6.15 -9.11 -5.35
C ILE A 14 -4.95 -9.08 -6.28
N ALA A 15 -4.58 -7.89 -6.72
CA ALA A 15 -3.32 -7.66 -7.43
C ALA A 15 -2.36 -6.81 -6.58
N LEU A 16 -1.06 -7.06 -6.73
CA LEU A 16 -0.02 -6.25 -6.07
C LEU A 16 0.68 -5.35 -7.10
N ILE A 17 0.81 -4.08 -6.77
CA ILE A 17 1.56 -3.07 -7.54
C ILE A 17 2.73 -2.60 -6.69
N GLY A 18 3.94 -2.92 -7.14
CA GLY A 18 5.17 -2.80 -6.37
C GLY A 18 5.45 -4.07 -5.57
N THR A 19 6.38 -4.90 -6.06
CA THR A 19 6.71 -6.22 -5.48
C THR A 19 8.10 -6.27 -4.85
N GLY A 20 8.63 -5.12 -4.44
CA GLY A 20 9.83 -5.05 -3.61
C GLY A 20 9.60 -5.67 -2.22
N SER A 21 10.52 -5.47 -1.28
CA SER A 21 10.46 -6.13 0.04
C SER A 21 9.13 -5.95 0.78
N ARG A 22 8.47 -4.79 0.62
CA ARG A 22 7.16 -4.56 1.25
C ARG A 22 6.05 -5.32 0.50
N GLY A 23 6.06 -5.34 -0.82
CA GLY A 23 5.12 -6.13 -1.62
C GLY A 23 5.24 -7.62 -1.32
N GLN A 24 6.44 -8.16 -1.23
CA GLN A 24 6.68 -9.55 -0.82
C GLN A 24 6.13 -9.85 0.57
N TYR A 25 6.29 -8.94 1.54
CA TYR A 25 5.67 -9.06 2.86
C TYR A 25 4.14 -9.16 2.76
N HIS A 26 3.50 -8.34 1.91
CA HIS A 26 2.06 -8.44 1.69
C HIS A 26 1.66 -9.75 1.00
N ILE A 27 2.48 -10.28 0.08
CA ILE A 27 2.24 -11.59 -0.53
C ILE A 27 2.18 -12.67 0.55
N HIS A 28 3.17 -12.70 1.47
CA HIS A 28 3.16 -13.68 2.55
C HIS A 28 1.92 -13.56 3.43
N ASN A 29 1.55 -12.36 3.83
CA ASN A 29 0.36 -12.15 4.67
C ASN A 29 -0.94 -12.53 3.96
N LEU A 30 -1.08 -12.23 2.68
CA LEU A 30 -2.29 -12.56 1.91
C LEU A 30 -2.51 -14.05 1.78
N LYS A 31 -1.45 -14.85 1.73
CA LYS A 31 -1.54 -16.32 1.69
C LYS A 31 -2.18 -16.92 2.93
N GLU A 32 -2.09 -16.23 4.07
CA GLU A 32 -2.71 -16.64 5.32
C GLU A 32 -4.20 -16.24 5.41
N ILE A 33 -4.71 -15.48 4.43
CA ILE A 33 -6.10 -15.00 4.39
C ILE A 33 -6.93 -15.92 3.49
N PRO A 34 -7.82 -16.76 4.04
CA PRO A 34 -8.54 -17.78 3.25
C PRO A 34 -9.41 -17.19 2.11
N HIS A 35 -9.93 -15.97 2.33
CA HIS A 35 -10.82 -15.27 1.40
C HIS A 35 -10.09 -14.31 0.45
N ALA A 36 -8.75 -14.37 0.35
CA ALA A 36 -7.97 -13.61 -0.60
C ALA A 36 -7.30 -14.55 -1.61
N GLN A 37 -7.21 -14.10 -2.86
CA GLN A 37 -6.46 -14.75 -3.91
C GLN A 37 -5.60 -13.72 -4.64
N ILE A 38 -4.30 -13.98 -4.73
CA ILE A 38 -3.39 -13.14 -5.53
C ILE A 38 -3.50 -13.59 -6.99
N VAL A 39 -4.07 -12.73 -7.83
CA VAL A 39 -4.31 -13.02 -9.26
C VAL A 39 -3.34 -12.34 -10.20
N ALA A 40 -2.66 -11.27 -9.75
CA ALA A 40 -1.69 -10.54 -10.55
C ALA A 40 -0.63 -9.87 -9.68
N VAL A 41 0.54 -9.67 -10.27
CA VAL A 41 1.68 -8.93 -9.66
C VAL A 41 2.28 -7.98 -10.70
N CYS A 42 2.67 -6.78 -10.26
CA CYS A 42 3.23 -5.75 -11.12
C CYS A 42 4.46 -5.10 -10.49
N ASP A 43 5.56 -5.09 -11.22
CA ASP A 43 6.75 -4.30 -10.89
C ASP A 43 7.50 -3.96 -12.18
N ASN A 44 8.04 -2.75 -12.26
CA ASN A 44 8.86 -2.32 -13.39
C ASN A 44 10.36 -2.66 -13.22
N TYR A 45 10.71 -3.37 -12.14
CA TYR A 45 12.03 -3.90 -11.89
C TYR A 45 11.98 -5.43 -11.96
N ALA A 46 12.55 -6.00 -13.03
CA ALA A 46 12.44 -7.42 -13.33
C ALA A 46 12.82 -8.37 -12.16
N PRO A 47 13.88 -8.11 -11.37
CA PRO A 47 14.20 -8.98 -10.24
C PRO A 47 13.11 -9.03 -9.18
N ASN A 48 12.44 -7.90 -8.86
CA ASN A 48 11.32 -7.89 -7.92
C ASN A 48 10.13 -8.68 -8.47
N LEU A 49 9.82 -8.50 -9.75
CA LEU A 49 8.73 -9.21 -10.42
C LEU A 49 8.99 -10.72 -10.43
N GLN A 50 10.20 -11.14 -10.74
CA GLN A 50 10.59 -12.55 -10.72
C GLN A 50 10.43 -13.17 -9.34
N GLN A 51 10.92 -12.51 -8.28
CA GLN A 51 10.76 -12.99 -6.91
C GLN A 51 9.28 -13.09 -6.49
N ALA A 52 8.44 -12.15 -6.95
CA ALA A 52 7.00 -12.21 -6.68
C ALA A 52 6.34 -13.40 -7.37
N LEU A 53 6.75 -13.73 -8.60
CA LEU A 53 6.24 -14.91 -9.33
C LEU A 53 6.70 -16.24 -8.71
N GLU A 54 7.90 -16.30 -8.14
CA GLU A 54 8.33 -17.45 -7.35
C GLU A 54 7.44 -17.67 -6.12
N LEU A 55 6.99 -16.58 -5.50
CA LEU A 55 6.04 -16.63 -4.39
C LEU A 55 4.60 -16.91 -4.85
N CYS A 56 4.19 -16.46 -6.01
CA CYS A 56 2.84 -16.58 -6.55
C CYS A 56 2.89 -17.05 -8.01
N PRO A 57 3.19 -18.33 -8.28
CA PRO A 57 3.41 -18.82 -9.65
C PRO A 57 2.17 -18.74 -10.55
N ASP A 58 0.98 -18.74 -9.96
CA ASP A 58 -0.29 -18.63 -10.69
C ASP A 58 -0.70 -17.16 -10.97
N ALA A 59 0.01 -16.18 -10.42
CA ALA A 59 -0.30 -14.78 -10.63
C ALA A 59 0.18 -14.28 -12.00
N LYS A 60 -0.68 -13.52 -12.69
CA LYS A 60 -0.34 -12.92 -13.98
C LYS A 60 0.66 -11.76 -13.78
N PRO A 61 1.81 -11.79 -14.49
CA PRO A 61 2.81 -10.72 -14.40
C PRO A 61 2.45 -9.50 -15.24
N TYR A 62 2.77 -8.31 -14.70
CA TYR A 62 2.69 -7.04 -15.41
C TYR A 62 3.93 -6.19 -15.10
N THR A 63 4.36 -5.41 -16.08
CA THR A 63 5.42 -4.39 -15.93
C THR A 63 4.88 -2.96 -15.90
N ASP A 64 3.62 -2.77 -16.31
CA ASP A 64 2.88 -1.51 -16.28
C ASP A 64 1.57 -1.73 -15.51
N TYR A 65 1.38 -0.96 -14.42
CA TYR A 65 0.20 -1.06 -13.59
C TYR A 65 -1.09 -0.64 -14.31
N ARG A 66 -1.00 0.23 -15.33
CA ARG A 66 -2.16 0.65 -16.12
C ARG A 66 -2.76 -0.52 -16.87
N LYS A 67 -1.90 -1.37 -17.44
CA LYS A 67 -2.32 -2.62 -18.09
C LYS A 67 -2.94 -3.61 -17.10
N LEU A 68 -2.42 -3.64 -15.88
CA LEU A 68 -3.03 -4.44 -14.81
C LEU A 68 -4.43 -3.94 -14.46
N LEU A 69 -4.63 -2.62 -14.35
CA LEU A 69 -5.92 -2.03 -13.99
C LEU A 69 -7.02 -2.25 -15.06
N GLU A 70 -6.67 -2.47 -16.32
CA GLU A 70 -7.61 -2.83 -17.40
C GLU A 70 -8.28 -4.20 -17.17
N SER A 71 -7.69 -5.07 -16.35
CA SER A 71 -8.22 -6.42 -16.10
C SER A 71 -9.52 -6.39 -15.29
N LYS A 72 -10.53 -7.11 -15.79
CA LYS A 72 -11.81 -7.32 -15.08
C LYS A 72 -11.72 -8.43 -14.02
N ASP A 73 -10.64 -9.18 -14.00
CA ASP A 73 -10.40 -10.28 -13.06
C ASP A 73 -9.73 -9.84 -11.77
N ILE A 74 -9.69 -8.53 -11.50
CA ILE A 74 -9.11 -7.92 -10.30
C ILE A 74 -10.20 -7.12 -9.59
N ASP A 75 -10.44 -7.44 -8.32
CA ASP A 75 -11.38 -6.73 -7.46
C ASP A 75 -10.71 -5.57 -6.72
N GLY A 76 -9.48 -5.79 -6.28
CA GLY A 76 -8.72 -4.79 -5.53
C GLY A 76 -7.22 -4.86 -5.75
N VAL A 77 -6.55 -3.77 -5.43
CA VAL A 77 -5.09 -3.63 -5.56
C VAL A 77 -4.43 -3.29 -4.23
N ILE A 78 -3.25 -3.87 -4.00
CA ILE A 78 -2.34 -3.45 -2.93
C ILE A 78 -1.18 -2.69 -3.55
N ILE A 79 -0.98 -1.45 -3.13
CA ILE A 79 0.04 -0.54 -3.65
C ILE A 79 1.19 -0.43 -2.66
N SER A 80 2.38 -0.85 -3.07
CA SER A 80 3.63 -0.85 -2.26
C SER A 80 4.81 -0.25 -3.01
N THR A 81 4.52 0.72 -3.86
CA THR A 81 5.49 1.44 -4.70
C THR A 81 6.26 2.51 -3.89
N PRO A 82 7.25 3.18 -4.48
CA PRO A 82 7.77 4.45 -3.95
C PRO A 82 6.66 5.50 -3.78
N LEU A 83 6.82 6.39 -2.80
CA LEU A 83 5.78 7.31 -2.35
C LEU A 83 5.23 8.23 -3.46
N ASN A 84 6.09 8.67 -4.37
CA ASN A 84 5.68 9.50 -5.51
C ASN A 84 4.70 8.82 -6.48
N TRP A 85 4.56 7.51 -6.39
CA TRP A 85 3.62 6.73 -7.19
C TRP A 85 2.30 6.41 -6.47
N HIS A 86 2.19 6.70 -5.17
CA HIS A 86 0.96 6.39 -4.43
C HIS A 86 -0.24 7.13 -5.01
N ALA A 87 -0.19 8.48 -5.08
CA ALA A 87 -1.32 9.26 -5.56
C ALA A 87 -1.73 8.91 -7.01
N PRO A 88 -0.83 8.88 -8.01
CA PRO A 88 -1.21 8.51 -9.37
C PRO A 88 -1.87 7.13 -9.44
N ILE A 89 -1.29 6.11 -8.78
CA ILE A 89 -1.82 4.74 -8.86
C ILE A 89 -3.16 4.62 -8.11
N VAL A 90 -3.31 5.28 -6.95
CA VAL A 90 -4.57 5.27 -6.20
C VAL A 90 -5.70 5.89 -7.04
N LEU A 91 -5.45 7.04 -7.66
CA LEU A 91 -6.43 7.73 -8.51
C LEU A 91 -6.82 6.88 -9.71
N ASP A 92 -5.84 6.32 -10.43
CA ASP A 92 -6.09 5.44 -11.58
C ASP A 92 -6.84 4.17 -11.17
N ALA A 93 -6.53 3.58 -10.01
CA ALA A 93 -7.20 2.37 -9.51
C ALA A 93 -8.66 2.64 -9.12
N LEU A 94 -8.94 3.76 -8.43
CA LEU A 94 -10.31 4.17 -8.12
C LEU A 94 -11.13 4.43 -9.40
N ALA A 95 -10.53 5.13 -10.38
CA ALA A 95 -11.15 5.38 -11.68
C ALA A 95 -11.44 4.08 -12.46
N ALA A 96 -10.56 3.07 -12.30
CA ALA A 96 -10.76 1.73 -12.87
C ALA A 96 -11.76 0.86 -12.06
N GLY A 97 -12.40 1.42 -11.03
CA GLY A 97 -13.39 0.73 -10.20
C GLY A 97 -12.80 -0.35 -9.29
N LYS A 98 -11.53 -0.22 -8.87
CA LYS A 98 -10.86 -1.17 -7.98
C LYS A 98 -10.91 -0.70 -6.53
N HIS A 99 -11.04 -1.66 -5.60
CA HIS A 99 -10.76 -1.42 -4.19
C HIS A 99 -9.25 -1.21 -4.01
N VAL A 100 -8.86 -0.34 -3.08
CA VAL A 100 -7.46 0.04 -2.92
C VAL A 100 -7.00 -0.10 -1.47
N PHE A 101 -5.93 -0.84 -1.28
CA PHE A 101 -5.09 -0.79 -0.10
C PHE A 101 -3.74 -0.19 -0.49
N CYS A 102 -3.36 0.94 0.10
CA CYS A 102 -2.09 1.60 -0.20
C CYS A 102 -1.22 1.70 1.04
N GLU A 103 0.09 1.46 0.86
CA GLU A 103 1.08 1.69 1.91
C GLU A 103 1.12 3.17 2.33
N LYS A 104 1.60 3.39 3.56
CA LYS A 104 1.81 4.74 4.10
C LYS A 104 3.04 5.40 3.43
N ALA A 105 3.12 6.71 3.34
CA ALA A 105 2.12 7.71 3.61
C ALA A 105 1.13 7.81 2.44
N MET A 106 -0.01 8.52 2.65
CA MET A 106 -1.03 8.67 1.62
C MET A 106 -0.46 9.20 0.31
N ALA A 107 0.23 10.32 0.37
CA ALA A 107 0.88 10.98 -0.76
C ALA A 107 2.02 11.88 -0.26
N ARG A 108 2.72 12.56 -1.18
CA ARG A 108 3.83 13.48 -0.85
C ARG A 108 3.37 14.89 -0.51
N THR A 109 2.25 15.33 -1.08
CA THR A 109 1.74 16.70 -0.95
C THR A 109 0.30 16.71 -0.46
N LEU A 110 -0.12 17.85 0.13
CA LEU A 110 -1.51 18.05 0.54
C LEU A 110 -2.46 18.06 -0.66
N ASP A 111 -2.04 18.59 -1.80
CA ASP A 111 -2.85 18.61 -3.03
C ASP A 111 -3.10 17.20 -3.53
N GLU A 112 -2.08 16.32 -3.54
CA GLU A 112 -2.25 14.90 -3.85
C GLU A 112 -3.20 14.22 -2.85
N CYS A 113 -3.07 14.49 -1.55
CA CYS A 113 -3.99 13.96 -0.54
C CYS A 113 -5.43 14.43 -0.76
N LYS A 114 -5.60 15.72 -1.09
CA LYS A 114 -6.91 16.28 -1.40
C LYS A 114 -7.53 15.65 -2.64
N ALA A 115 -6.76 15.48 -3.71
CA ALA A 115 -7.23 14.82 -4.94
C ALA A 115 -7.71 13.38 -4.67
N ILE A 116 -6.96 12.63 -3.87
CA ILE A 116 -7.35 11.27 -3.44
C ILE A 116 -8.65 11.32 -2.63
N TYR A 117 -8.76 12.23 -1.67
CA TYR A 117 -9.95 12.37 -0.83
C TYR A 117 -11.20 12.72 -1.66
N ASP A 118 -11.09 13.70 -2.56
CA ASP A 118 -12.19 14.14 -3.42
C ASP A 118 -12.64 13.00 -4.37
N THR A 119 -11.69 12.26 -4.96
CA THR A 119 -11.99 11.12 -5.82
C THR A 119 -12.64 9.97 -5.06
N TYR A 120 -12.14 9.67 -3.86
CA TYR A 120 -12.69 8.61 -3.01
C TYR A 120 -14.13 8.91 -2.60
N ASN A 121 -14.46 10.16 -2.26
CA ASN A 121 -15.82 10.54 -1.87
C ASN A 121 -16.85 10.37 -3.00
N GLN A 122 -16.41 10.37 -4.25
CA GLN A 122 -17.23 10.12 -5.44
C GLN A 122 -17.24 8.63 -5.83
N SER A 123 -16.50 7.78 -5.13
CA SER A 123 -16.35 6.36 -5.41
C SER A 123 -17.18 5.51 -4.43
N ASP A 124 -17.67 4.37 -4.92
CA ASP A 124 -18.27 3.31 -4.10
C ASP A 124 -17.23 2.28 -3.59
N LYS A 125 -15.94 2.47 -3.89
CA LYS A 125 -14.87 1.53 -3.57
C LYS A 125 -14.32 1.75 -2.15
N VAL A 126 -13.73 0.71 -1.60
CA VAL A 126 -12.99 0.80 -0.35
C VAL A 126 -11.59 1.35 -0.66
N LEU A 127 -11.19 2.38 0.06
CA LEU A 127 -9.83 2.90 0.06
C LEU A 127 -9.27 2.84 1.48
N TYR A 128 -8.12 2.23 1.65
CA TYR A 128 -7.45 2.12 2.93
C TYR A 128 -5.95 2.44 2.81
N PHE A 129 -5.43 3.25 3.71
CA PHE A 129 -4.00 3.51 3.85
C PHE A 129 -3.44 2.80 5.07
N CYS A 130 -2.33 2.06 4.87
CA CYS A 130 -1.70 1.22 5.89
C CYS A 130 -1.01 2.03 7.00
N MET A 131 -1.81 2.63 7.88
CA MET A 131 -1.33 3.26 9.10
C MET A 131 -1.26 2.20 10.21
N GLN A 132 -0.21 1.36 10.15
CA GLN A 132 -0.11 0.12 10.92
C GLN A 132 -0.38 0.24 12.42
N ARG A 133 -0.06 1.40 13.02
CA ARG A 133 -0.27 1.60 14.47
C ARG A 133 -1.72 1.81 14.87
N MET A 134 -2.58 2.19 13.93
CA MET A 134 -4.02 2.35 14.20
C MET A 134 -4.70 1.02 14.55
N TYR A 135 -4.08 -0.10 14.17
CA TYR A 135 -4.61 -1.47 14.38
C TYR A 135 -3.74 -2.31 15.32
N ASP A 136 -2.69 -1.73 15.89
CA ASP A 136 -1.89 -2.36 16.92
C ASP A 136 -2.66 -2.32 18.26
N GLU A 137 -2.93 -3.48 18.84
CA GLU A 137 -3.73 -3.64 20.07
C GLU A 137 -3.22 -2.76 21.22
N LYS A 138 -1.91 -2.57 21.33
CA LYS A 138 -1.30 -1.72 22.38
C LYS A 138 -1.67 -0.26 22.18
N TYR A 139 -1.68 0.22 20.92
CA TYR A 139 -2.10 1.59 20.60
C TYR A 139 -3.60 1.77 20.79
N ILE A 140 -4.41 0.80 20.36
CA ILE A 140 -5.86 0.82 20.59
C ILE A 140 -6.15 0.89 22.10
N LYS A 141 -5.50 0.05 22.89
CA LYS A 141 -5.67 0.08 24.36
C LYS A 141 -5.20 1.39 24.97
N GLY A 142 -4.06 1.92 24.55
CA GLY A 142 -3.56 3.23 24.99
C GLY A 142 -4.57 4.35 24.69
N MET A 143 -5.11 4.38 23.47
CA MET A 143 -6.13 5.38 23.08
C MET A 143 -7.42 5.24 23.89
N GLN A 144 -7.88 4.01 24.17
CA GLN A 144 -9.03 3.78 25.05
C GLN A 144 -8.80 4.33 26.47
N MET A 145 -7.59 4.15 27.03
CA MET A 145 -7.24 4.69 28.34
C MET A 145 -7.24 6.23 28.36
N ILE A 146 -6.72 6.86 27.29
CA ILE A 146 -6.76 8.30 27.14
C ILE A 146 -8.19 8.82 27.05
N HIS A 147 -9.01 8.23 26.16
CA HIS A 147 -10.39 8.65 25.93
C HIS A 147 -11.31 8.39 27.13
N SER A 148 -10.98 7.43 27.99
CA SER A 148 -11.73 7.18 29.23
C SER A 148 -11.44 8.19 30.34
N GLY A 149 -10.55 9.16 30.11
CA GLY A 149 -10.13 10.17 31.07
C GLY A 149 -9.16 9.66 32.15
N LEU A 150 -8.62 8.46 32.00
CA LEU A 150 -7.72 7.83 32.99
C LEU A 150 -6.48 8.68 33.30
N ILE A 151 -6.00 9.46 32.32
CA ILE A 151 -4.85 10.36 32.48
C ILE A 151 -5.26 11.85 32.62
N GLY A 152 -6.55 12.13 32.74
CA GLY A 152 -7.08 13.51 32.72
C GLY A 152 -7.00 14.15 31.35
N ASP A 153 -6.94 15.50 31.34
CA ASP A 153 -6.83 16.27 30.09
C ASP A 153 -5.44 16.16 29.48
N VAL A 154 -5.39 15.95 28.18
CA VAL A 154 -4.12 15.89 27.42
C VAL A 154 -3.63 17.30 27.16
N VAL A 155 -2.63 17.76 27.91
CA VAL A 155 -2.04 19.10 27.81
C VAL A 155 -0.78 19.17 26.95
N GLY A 156 -0.25 18.03 26.54
CA GLY A 156 0.93 17.96 25.69
C GLY A 156 1.23 16.55 25.18
N LEU A 157 1.87 16.47 24.01
CA LEU A 157 2.32 15.23 23.38
C LEU A 157 3.77 15.38 22.95
N ARG A 158 4.59 14.37 23.24
CA ARG A 158 5.94 14.25 22.70
C ARG A 158 6.11 12.91 22.01
N CYS A 159 6.50 12.94 20.73
CA CYS A 159 6.78 11.75 19.94
C CYS A 159 8.26 11.73 19.54
N HIS A 160 8.88 10.56 19.66
CA HIS A 160 10.25 10.34 19.25
C HIS A 160 10.35 9.11 18.37
N TRP A 161 11.17 9.21 17.32
CA TRP A 161 11.49 8.09 16.46
C TRP A 161 13.00 8.07 16.25
N PHE A 162 13.70 7.34 17.10
CA PHE A 162 15.14 7.17 17.00
C PHE A 162 15.46 5.83 16.36
N ARG A 163 16.26 5.86 15.30
CA ARG A 163 16.81 4.67 14.68
C ARG A 163 18.27 4.89 14.34
N ASN A 164 19.10 3.92 14.68
CA ASN A 164 20.46 3.82 14.18
C ASN A 164 20.45 2.81 13.02
N ALA A 165 20.07 3.25 11.83
CA ALA A 165 20.01 2.42 10.64
C ALA A 165 20.33 3.23 9.40
N ASP A 166 21.23 2.74 8.58
CA ASP A 166 21.41 3.20 7.20
C ASP A 166 20.30 2.59 6.35
N TRP A 167 19.56 3.46 5.66
CA TRP A 167 18.50 3.05 4.74
C TRP A 167 19.02 2.74 3.33
N ARG A 168 20.30 2.99 3.06
CA ARG A 168 20.94 2.70 1.79
C ARG A 168 21.07 1.20 1.60
N ARG A 169 20.68 0.74 0.42
CA ARG A 169 20.81 -0.64 -0.01
C ARG A 169 21.92 -0.76 -1.04
N PRO A 170 22.65 -1.88 -1.07
CA PRO A 170 23.55 -2.19 -2.17
C PRO A 170 22.81 -2.16 -3.50
N VAL A 171 23.47 -1.61 -4.53
CA VAL A 171 22.91 -1.56 -5.89
C VAL A 171 23.81 -2.36 -6.84
N PRO A 172 23.22 -3.16 -7.75
CA PRO A 172 23.99 -3.92 -8.74
C PRO A 172 24.77 -3.03 -9.71
N SER A 173 24.26 -1.84 -10.02
CA SER A 173 24.91 -0.85 -10.87
C SER A 173 24.47 0.58 -10.53
N PRO A 174 25.28 1.61 -10.84
CA PRO A 174 24.98 3.00 -10.48
C PRO A 174 23.65 3.53 -11.04
N GLU A 175 23.21 3.06 -12.19
CA GLU A 175 21.95 3.47 -12.85
C GLU A 175 20.73 3.09 -12.01
N LEU A 176 20.85 2.05 -11.18
CA LEU A 176 19.77 1.54 -10.32
C LEU A 176 19.71 2.25 -8.96
N GLU A 177 20.67 3.12 -8.65
CA GLU A 177 20.75 3.81 -7.35
C GLU A 177 19.44 4.50 -6.99
N ARG A 178 18.90 5.35 -7.87
CA ARG A 178 17.65 6.09 -7.60
C ARG A 178 16.41 5.17 -7.51
N LYS A 179 16.43 4.08 -8.24
CA LYS A 179 15.34 3.10 -8.25
C LYS A 179 15.29 2.27 -6.97
N ILE A 180 16.43 1.79 -6.51
CA ILE A 180 16.54 0.92 -5.32
C ILE A 180 16.53 1.75 -4.04
N ASN A 181 17.28 2.86 -4.01
CA ASN A 181 17.42 3.75 -2.87
C ASN A 181 16.49 4.98 -2.93
N TRP A 182 15.34 4.84 -3.55
CA TRP A 182 14.37 5.91 -3.78
C TRP A 182 14.04 6.74 -2.53
N ARG A 183 14.11 6.14 -1.33
CA ARG A 183 13.86 6.82 -0.05
C ARG A 183 14.85 7.93 0.27
N LEU A 184 16.04 7.91 -0.34
CA LEU A 184 17.10 8.89 -0.12
C LEU A 184 16.96 10.12 -1.03
N TYR A 185 15.97 10.13 -1.92
CA TYR A 185 15.78 11.17 -2.93
C TYR A 185 14.44 11.87 -2.74
N LYS A 186 14.50 13.21 -2.66
CA LYS A 186 13.34 14.07 -2.41
C LYS A 186 12.23 13.89 -3.46
N GLU A 187 12.60 13.70 -4.72
CA GLU A 187 11.66 13.50 -5.82
C GLU A 187 10.81 12.22 -5.69
N SER A 188 11.27 11.26 -4.90
CA SER A 188 10.59 9.95 -4.71
C SER A 188 9.95 9.81 -3.35
N SER A 189 10.51 10.44 -2.32
CA SER A 189 10.07 10.26 -0.92
C SER A 189 9.43 11.50 -0.30
N GLY A 190 9.63 12.69 -0.88
CA GLY A 190 9.14 13.94 -0.33
C GLY A 190 10.10 14.65 0.62
#